data_b80b380b65bc51734a505f0f000538b7
#
_entry.id   b80b380b65bc51734a505f0f000538b7
#
_cell.length_a   1.000
_cell.length_b   1.000
_cell.length_c   1.000
_cell.angle_alpha   90.00
_cell.angle_beta   90.00
_cell.angle_gamma   90.00
#
_symmetry.space_group_name_H-M   'P 1'
#
loop_
_entity.id
_entity.type
_entity.pdbx_description
1 polymer ?
#
loop_
_entity_poly.entity_id
_entity_poly.type
_entity_poly.pdbx_seq_one_letter_code
_entity_poly.pdbx_strand_id
1 'polypeptide(L)'
;AGLVGGGHIPKPGEISLAHHGVLFLDELPEFKKNALEALRQPLENGYVTITRSSVTATYPARFMLVAAMNLCPCGYYGDPHKDCRCSPQQIHQYQARISGPLLDRIDIHIEVPAARYQELSSNLPAESSAQIKERVNKGRAIQRERFKDERIICNAQMSHKQVKKFCALGKEENELLKMATTELNSSARAYDKIWDCCEIQHKYNFRPITCVFLASYRFNSL
;
A
#
# COMPACT_ATOMS: atom_id res chain seq x y z
N ALA A 1 6.06 -19.44 -9.92
CA ALA A 1 5.55 -19.35 -11.32
C ALA A 1 4.16 -18.72 -11.37
N GLY A 2 3.25 -18.96 -10.42
CA GLY A 2 1.89 -18.42 -10.47
C GLY A 2 1.84 -16.89 -10.45
N LEU A 3 2.50 -16.25 -9.47
CA LEU A 3 2.35 -14.81 -9.24
C LEU A 3 2.96 -13.97 -10.39
N VAL A 4 4.20 -14.23 -10.76
CA VAL A 4 4.94 -13.46 -11.78
C VAL A 4 4.70 -13.98 -13.19
N GLY A 5 4.37 -15.25 -13.31
CA GLY A 5 4.33 -15.96 -14.58
C GLY A 5 5.62 -16.76 -14.84
N GLY A 6 5.73 -17.33 -16.01
CA GLY A 6 6.86 -18.17 -16.41
C GLY A 6 6.47 -19.32 -17.35
N GLY A 7 7.21 -20.42 -17.29
CA GLY A 7 7.08 -21.56 -18.20
C GLY A 7 8.19 -21.59 -19.25
N HIS A 8 8.23 -22.63 -20.07
CA HIS A 8 9.19 -22.76 -21.18
C HIS A 8 8.97 -21.62 -22.19
N ILE A 9 7.71 -21.37 -22.54
CA ILE A 9 7.26 -20.16 -23.22
C ILE A 9 6.76 -19.22 -22.13
N PRO A 10 7.33 -18.00 -21.99
CA PRO A 10 6.91 -17.04 -20.98
C PRO A 10 5.40 -16.75 -21.09
N LYS A 11 4.66 -17.01 -20.00
CA LYS A 11 3.25 -16.67 -19.88
C LYS A 11 3.07 -15.66 -18.75
N PRO A 12 2.11 -14.71 -18.87
CA PRO A 12 1.83 -13.77 -17.79
C PRO A 12 1.31 -14.51 -16.54
N GLY A 13 1.64 -13.98 -15.36
CA GLY A 13 1.11 -14.45 -14.09
C GLY A 13 0.03 -13.52 -13.54
N GLU A 14 -0.43 -13.79 -12.30
CA GLU A 14 -1.50 -13.07 -11.62
C GLU A 14 -1.24 -11.55 -11.56
N ILE A 15 0.01 -11.13 -11.39
CA ILE A 15 0.40 -9.72 -11.39
C ILE A 15 0.01 -9.02 -12.70
N SER A 16 0.25 -9.69 -13.83
CA SER A 16 -0.08 -9.13 -15.15
C SER A 16 -1.57 -9.24 -15.47
N LEU A 17 -2.22 -10.30 -15.00
CA LEU A 17 -3.67 -10.46 -15.12
C LEU A 17 -4.45 -9.43 -14.31
N ALA A 18 -3.88 -8.94 -13.20
CA ALA A 18 -4.44 -7.86 -12.39
C ALA A 18 -4.25 -6.45 -13.01
N HIS A 19 -3.70 -6.34 -14.22
CA HIS A 19 -3.47 -5.04 -14.86
C HIS A 19 -4.75 -4.20 -14.95
N HIS A 20 -4.69 -2.94 -14.47
CA HIS A 20 -5.83 -2.03 -14.27
C HIS A 20 -6.91 -2.51 -13.28
N GLY A 21 -6.61 -3.55 -12.51
CA GLY A 21 -7.47 -4.12 -11.48
C GLY A 21 -6.84 -4.05 -10.09
N VAL A 22 -7.23 -5.02 -9.26
CA VAL A 22 -6.76 -5.20 -7.88
C VAL A 22 -6.11 -6.58 -7.76
N LEU A 23 -4.90 -6.62 -7.20
CA LEU A 23 -4.26 -7.86 -6.77
C LEU A 23 -4.41 -7.95 -5.25
N PHE A 24 -5.21 -8.93 -4.79
CA PHE A 24 -5.38 -9.20 -3.36
C PHE A 24 -4.48 -10.38 -2.95
N LEU A 25 -3.65 -10.17 -1.94
CA LEU A 25 -2.78 -11.18 -1.36
C LEU A 25 -3.12 -11.34 0.13
N ASP A 26 -3.76 -12.43 0.47
CA ASP A 26 -4.01 -12.79 1.86
C ASP A 26 -2.80 -13.52 2.45
N GLU A 27 -2.63 -13.45 3.78
CA GLU A 27 -1.51 -14.09 4.48
C GLU A 27 -0.14 -13.76 3.86
N LEU A 28 0.10 -12.48 3.60
CA LEU A 28 1.29 -12.00 2.88
C LEU A 28 2.62 -12.64 3.32
N PRO A 29 2.92 -12.84 4.64
CA PRO A 29 4.17 -13.46 5.08
C PRO A 29 4.30 -14.95 4.73
N GLU A 30 3.22 -15.63 4.32
CA GLU A 30 3.27 -17.06 3.95
C GLU A 30 3.73 -17.28 2.50
N PHE A 31 3.78 -16.22 1.71
CA PHE A 31 4.38 -16.29 0.37
C PHE A 31 5.89 -16.50 0.45
N LYS A 32 6.44 -17.23 -0.52
CA LYS A 32 7.89 -17.39 -0.64
C LYS A 32 8.55 -16.02 -0.84
N LYS A 33 9.65 -15.75 -0.14
CA LYS A 33 10.38 -14.49 -0.21
C LYS A 33 10.67 -14.04 -1.65
N ASN A 34 11.08 -14.95 -2.52
CA ASN A 34 11.35 -14.63 -3.93
C ASN A 34 10.10 -14.15 -4.69
N ALA A 35 8.91 -14.65 -4.32
CA ALA A 35 7.66 -14.20 -4.91
C ALA A 35 7.28 -12.79 -4.45
N LEU A 36 7.50 -12.49 -3.17
CA LEU A 36 7.29 -11.15 -2.62
C LEU A 36 8.27 -10.13 -3.21
N GLU A 37 9.55 -10.47 -3.31
CA GLU A 37 10.56 -9.59 -3.92
C GLU A 37 10.26 -9.28 -5.39
N ALA A 38 9.64 -10.23 -6.10
CA ALA A 38 9.24 -10.02 -7.49
C ALA A 38 8.11 -8.99 -7.68
N LEU A 39 7.35 -8.64 -6.62
CA LEU A 39 6.37 -7.56 -6.63
C LEU A 39 7.02 -6.16 -6.76
N ARG A 40 8.29 -6.03 -6.37
CA ARG A 40 8.96 -4.72 -6.32
C ARG A 40 9.03 -4.04 -7.68
N GLN A 41 9.38 -4.77 -8.72
CA GLN A 41 9.48 -4.24 -10.08
C GLN A 41 8.12 -3.73 -10.61
N PRO A 42 7.05 -4.53 -10.59
CA PRO A 42 5.75 -4.07 -11.10
C PRO A 42 5.14 -2.94 -10.28
N LEU A 43 5.32 -2.92 -8.96
CA LEU A 43 4.85 -1.81 -8.11
C LEU A 43 5.57 -0.49 -8.41
N GLU A 44 6.82 -0.55 -8.86
CA GLU A 44 7.60 0.64 -9.19
C GLU A 44 7.43 1.07 -10.65
N ASN A 45 7.52 0.11 -11.58
CA ASN A 45 7.63 0.38 -13.00
C ASN A 45 6.33 0.15 -13.77
N GLY A 46 5.36 -0.57 -13.19
CA GLY A 46 4.09 -0.92 -13.83
C GLY A 46 4.19 -1.98 -14.92
N TYR A 47 5.27 -2.78 -14.93
CA TYR A 47 5.44 -3.93 -15.82
C TYR A 47 6.27 -5.04 -15.18
N VAL A 48 6.15 -6.25 -15.71
CA VAL A 48 6.94 -7.44 -15.34
C VAL A 48 7.70 -7.92 -16.55
N THR A 49 8.99 -8.20 -16.39
CA THR A 49 9.83 -8.82 -17.42
C THR A 49 10.19 -10.25 -17.02
N ILE A 50 9.87 -11.19 -17.88
CA ILE A 50 10.18 -12.62 -17.71
C ILE A 50 11.23 -12.99 -18.73
N THR A 51 12.44 -13.30 -18.26
CA THR A 51 13.54 -13.74 -19.09
C THR A 51 13.74 -15.24 -18.96
N ARG A 52 13.86 -15.93 -20.07
CA ARG A 52 14.26 -17.34 -20.23
C ARG A 52 15.40 -17.43 -21.21
N SER A 53 16.05 -18.60 -21.28
CA SER A 53 17.26 -18.81 -22.07
C SER A 53 17.20 -18.30 -23.52
N SER A 54 16.03 -18.34 -24.14
CA SER A 54 15.85 -17.95 -25.56
C SER A 54 14.87 -16.80 -25.79
N VAL A 55 14.07 -16.42 -24.77
CA VAL A 55 12.97 -15.46 -24.95
C VAL A 55 12.86 -14.54 -23.73
N THR A 56 12.73 -13.26 -23.99
CA THR A 56 12.35 -12.26 -22.98
C THR A 56 11.00 -11.68 -23.36
N ALA A 57 10.04 -11.72 -22.43
CA ALA A 57 8.72 -11.14 -22.60
C ALA A 57 8.43 -10.12 -21.48
N THR A 58 7.89 -8.97 -21.86
CA THR A 58 7.47 -7.92 -20.92
C THR A 58 5.96 -7.77 -20.96
N TYR A 59 5.32 -7.82 -19.80
CA TYR A 59 3.89 -7.72 -19.63
C TYR A 59 3.53 -6.48 -18.80
N PRO A 60 2.47 -5.74 -19.16
CA PRO A 60 1.99 -4.64 -18.35
C PRO A 60 1.47 -5.16 -17.00
N ALA A 61 1.70 -4.38 -15.92
CA ALA A 61 1.38 -4.80 -14.56
C ALA A 61 1.11 -3.57 -13.67
N ARG A 62 0.23 -2.68 -14.11
CA ARG A 62 -0.27 -1.55 -13.31
C ARG A 62 -1.53 -2.01 -12.58
N PHE A 63 -1.45 -2.24 -11.29
CA PHE A 63 -2.54 -2.74 -10.44
C PHE A 63 -2.52 -2.04 -9.09
N MET A 64 -3.63 -2.12 -8.36
CA MET A 64 -3.68 -1.79 -6.94
C MET A 64 -3.34 -3.04 -6.14
N LEU A 65 -2.29 -2.98 -5.30
CA LEU A 65 -1.99 -4.04 -4.35
C LEU A 65 -2.84 -3.85 -3.09
N VAL A 66 -3.58 -4.90 -2.72
CA VAL A 66 -4.21 -5.02 -1.40
C VAL A 66 -3.65 -6.28 -0.76
N ALA A 67 -3.11 -6.17 0.44
CA ALA A 67 -2.55 -7.31 1.15
C ALA A 67 -3.07 -7.36 2.58
N ALA A 68 -3.26 -8.57 3.11
CA ALA A 68 -3.61 -8.79 4.49
C ALA A 68 -2.56 -9.68 5.17
N MET A 69 -2.32 -9.44 6.45
CA MET A 69 -1.44 -10.27 7.27
C MET A 69 -1.80 -10.18 8.74
N ASN A 70 -1.50 -11.23 9.48
CA ASN A 70 -1.51 -11.19 10.93
C ASN A 70 -0.21 -10.55 11.46
N LEU A 71 -0.24 -10.05 12.69
CA LEU A 71 0.94 -9.46 13.33
C LEU A 71 1.94 -10.50 13.85
N CYS A 72 1.51 -11.77 13.98
CA CYS A 72 2.35 -12.90 14.40
C CYS A 72 1.84 -14.22 13.83
N PRO A 73 2.62 -15.33 13.91
CA PRO A 73 2.21 -16.63 13.39
C PRO A 73 0.94 -17.22 14.03
N CYS A 74 0.67 -16.94 15.30
CA CYS A 74 -0.55 -17.44 15.96
C CYS A 74 -1.78 -16.55 15.76
N GLY A 75 -1.61 -15.33 15.22
CA GLY A 75 -2.68 -14.38 14.95
C GLY A 75 -3.14 -13.53 16.14
N TYR A 76 -2.63 -13.77 17.37
CA TYR A 76 -3.15 -13.13 18.60
C TYR A 76 -2.25 -12.05 19.19
N TYR A 77 -1.21 -11.62 18.50
CA TYR A 77 -0.37 -10.54 18.99
C TYR A 77 -1.15 -9.20 18.92
N GLY A 78 -1.32 -8.56 20.08
CA GLY A 78 -2.16 -7.36 20.22
C GLY A 78 -3.66 -7.63 20.38
N ASP A 79 -4.11 -8.88 20.43
CA ASP A 79 -5.52 -9.21 20.70
C ASP A 79 -5.86 -8.95 22.19
N PRO A 80 -6.91 -8.17 22.49
CA PRO A 80 -7.30 -7.87 23.87
C PRO A 80 -7.96 -9.05 24.62
N HIS A 81 -8.34 -10.11 23.90
CA HIS A 81 -9.11 -11.23 24.46
C HIS A 81 -8.34 -12.55 24.49
N LYS A 82 -7.24 -12.65 23.77
CA LYS A 82 -6.43 -13.88 23.68
C LYS A 82 -4.95 -13.58 23.76
N ASP A 83 -4.25 -14.32 24.61
CA ASP A 83 -2.81 -14.19 24.77
C ASP A 83 -2.04 -14.74 23.56
N CYS A 84 -1.12 -13.95 23.07
CA CYS A 84 -0.17 -14.40 22.07
C CYS A 84 0.82 -15.39 22.69
N ARG A 85 0.99 -16.55 22.05
CA ARG A 85 1.93 -17.60 22.48
C ARG A 85 3.27 -17.56 21.76
N CYS A 86 3.45 -16.63 20.85
CA CYS A 86 4.69 -16.48 20.07
C CYS A 86 5.77 -15.81 20.92
N SER A 87 6.99 -16.32 20.85
CA SER A 87 8.15 -15.61 21.40
C SER A 87 8.43 -14.35 20.59
N PRO A 88 9.08 -13.32 21.18
CA PRO A 88 9.50 -12.12 20.44
C PRO A 88 10.32 -12.44 19.19
N GLN A 89 11.18 -13.45 19.25
CA GLN A 89 11.97 -13.91 18.11
C GLN A 89 11.09 -14.48 16.98
N GLN A 90 10.06 -15.26 17.31
CA GLN A 90 9.11 -15.79 16.31
C GLN A 90 8.32 -14.67 15.62
N ILE A 91 7.87 -13.67 16.40
CA ILE A 91 7.17 -12.51 15.85
C ILE A 91 8.09 -11.75 14.88
N HIS A 92 9.31 -11.45 15.33
CA HIS A 92 10.29 -10.75 14.48
C HIS A 92 10.61 -11.52 13.19
N GLN A 93 10.86 -12.83 13.28
CA GLN A 93 11.13 -13.67 12.11
C GLN A 93 9.95 -13.73 11.13
N TYR A 94 8.72 -13.74 11.65
CA TYR A 94 7.51 -13.73 10.84
C TYR A 94 7.37 -12.40 10.08
N GLN A 95 7.51 -11.29 10.76
CA GLN A 95 7.43 -9.95 10.15
C GLN A 95 8.58 -9.69 9.18
N ALA A 96 9.79 -10.16 9.47
CA ALA A 96 10.97 -10.03 8.62
C ALA A 96 10.89 -10.81 7.29
N ARG A 97 9.87 -11.66 7.10
CA ARG A 97 9.60 -12.28 5.78
C ARG A 97 9.25 -11.25 4.71
N ILE A 98 8.65 -10.13 5.12
CA ILE A 98 8.36 -9.00 4.25
C ILE A 98 9.53 -8.03 4.37
N SER A 99 10.20 -7.76 3.25
CA SER A 99 11.36 -6.87 3.25
C SER A 99 10.95 -5.40 3.41
N GLY A 100 11.79 -4.60 4.09
CA GLY A 100 11.61 -3.15 4.19
C GLY A 100 11.40 -2.50 2.81
N PRO A 101 12.23 -2.78 1.79
CA PRO A 101 12.02 -2.25 0.44
C PRO A 101 10.69 -2.61 -0.22
N LEU A 102 10.03 -3.71 0.15
CA LEU A 102 8.67 -4.02 -0.32
C LEU A 102 7.64 -3.20 0.47
N LEU A 103 7.78 -3.11 1.80
CA LEU A 103 6.93 -2.27 2.64
C LEU A 103 6.96 -0.80 2.20
N ASP A 104 8.12 -0.27 1.85
CA ASP A 104 8.28 1.08 1.31
C ASP A 104 7.50 1.34 0.01
N ARG A 105 7.02 0.30 -0.67
CA ARG A 105 6.20 0.40 -1.88
C ARG A 105 4.71 0.28 -1.63
N ILE A 106 4.33 -0.10 -0.43
CA ILE A 106 2.93 -0.10 0.02
C ILE A 106 2.65 1.27 0.63
N ASP A 107 1.68 1.98 0.07
CA ASP A 107 1.44 3.39 0.45
C ASP A 107 0.64 3.51 1.74
N ILE A 108 -0.24 2.55 2.03
CA ILE A 108 -1.17 2.60 3.15
C ILE A 108 -1.05 1.33 3.98
N HIS A 109 -0.74 1.51 5.28
CA HIS A 109 -0.70 0.45 6.27
C HIS A 109 -1.81 0.71 7.30
N ILE A 110 -2.69 -0.24 7.53
CA ILE A 110 -3.82 -0.11 8.45
C ILE A 110 -3.76 -1.26 9.45
N GLU A 111 -3.83 -0.94 10.72
CA GLU A 111 -4.05 -1.92 11.77
C GLU A 111 -5.55 -2.05 12.00
N VAL A 112 -6.06 -3.27 11.89
CA VAL A 112 -7.47 -3.59 12.12
C VAL A 112 -7.58 -4.31 13.47
N PRO A 113 -8.08 -3.64 14.51
CA PRO A 113 -8.27 -4.29 15.81
C PRO A 113 -9.34 -5.37 15.73
N ALA A 114 -9.30 -6.33 16.66
CA ALA A 114 -10.34 -7.33 16.81
C ALA A 114 -11.70 -6.65 17.05
N ALA A 115 -12.71 -7.00 16.26
CA ALA A 115 -14.05 -6.43 16.41
C ALA A 115 -14.67 -6.88 17.75
N ARG A 116 -15.25 -5.92 18.49
CA ARG A 116 -15.95 -6.23 19.73
C ARG A 116 -17.29 -6.91 19.40
N TYR A 117 -17.69 -7.88 20.24
CA TYR A 117 -18.98 -8.57 20.08
C TYR A 117 -20.18 -7.59 19.95
N GLN A 118 -20.13 -6.47 20.69
CA GLN A 118 -21.15 -5.42 20.63
C GLN A 118 -21.24 -4.74 19.25
N GLU A 119 -20.12 -4.61 18.56
CA GLU A 119 -20.07 -4.05 17.19
C GLU A 119 -20.60 -5.04 16.16
N LEU A 120 -20.33 -6.33 16.36
CA LEU A 120 -20.84 -7.42 15.50
C LEU A 120 -22.35 -7.66 15.69
N SER A 121 -22.85 -7.45 16.92
CA SER A 121 -24.27 -7.62 17.26
C SER A 121 -25.10 -6.35 17.09
N SER A 122 -24.47 -5.21 16.77
CA SER A 122 -25.18 -3.95 16.55
C SER A 122 -25.95 -4.01 15.24
N ASN A 123 -27.28 -3.77 15.31
CA ASN A 123 -28.13 -3.61 14.14
C ASN A 123 -27.96 -2.22 13.46
N LEU A 124 -26.89 -1.49 13.78
CA LEU A 124 -26.64 -0.21 13.12
C LEU A 124 -26.27 -0.47 11.65
N PRO A 125 -26.94 0.18 10.71
CA PRO A 125 -26.63 -0.01 9.31
C PRO A 125 -25.21 0.48 9.01
N ALA A 126 -24.34 -0.44 8.57
CA ALA A 126 -23.04 -0.09 8.06
C ALA A 126 -23.15 0.68 6.73
N GLU A 127 -22.14 1.46 6.42
CA GLU A 127 -22.08 2.16 5.13
C GLU A 127 -22.13 1.14 3.97
N SER A 128 -23.04 1.34 3.04
CA SER A 128 -23.23 0.43 1.90
C SER A 128 -22.09 0.59 0.87
N SER A 129 -21.78 -0.47 0.13
CA SER A 129 -20.83 -0.42 -0.99
C SER A 129 -21.21 0.63 -2.05
N ALA A 130 -22.51 0.93 -2.22
CA ALA A 130 -22.98 1.96 -3.14
C ALA A 130 -22.56 3.37 -2.68
N GLN A 131 -22.69 3.67 -1.39
CA GLN A 131 -22.28 4.95 -0.80
C GLN A 131 -20.75 5.12 -0.90
N ILE A 132 -19.98 4.05 -0.58
CA ILE A 132 -18.53 4.05 -0.73
C ILE A 132 -18.14 4.30 -2.20
N LYS A 133 -18.80 3.62 -3.14
CA LYS A 133 -18.53 3.78 -4.58
C LYS A 133 -18.81 5.20 -5.07
N GLU A 134 -19.87 5.83 -4.59
CA GLU A 134 -20.19 7.22 -4.94
C GLU A 134 -19.07 8.16 -4.48
N ARG A 135 -18.61 8.02 -3.23
CA ARG A 135 -17.50 8.81 -2.67
C ARG A 135 -16.20 8.60 -3.45
N VAL A 136 -15.86 7.35 -3.76
CA VAL A 136 -14.69 7.02 -4.59
C VAL A 136 -14.80 7.63 -5.99
N ASN A 137 -15.98 7.57 -6.61
CA ASN A 137 -16.18 8.15 -7.95
C ASN A 137 -16.03 9.67 -7.95
N LYS A 138 -16.48 10.37 -6.90
CA LYS A 138 -16.25 11.82 -6.73
C LYS A 138 -14.74 12.12 -6.68
N GLY A 139 -13.97 11.39 -5.87
CA GLY A 139 -12.52 11.55 -5.82
C GLY A 139 -11.82 11.26 -7.16
N ARG A 140 -12.27 10.24 -7.88
CA ARG A 140 -11.73 9.92 -9.22
C ARG A 140 -12.08 10.98 -10.27
N ALA A 141 -13.26 11.58 -10.21
CA ALA A 141 -13.65 12.64 -11.12
C ALA A 141 -12.73 13.88 -10.98
N ILE A 142 -12.38 14.21 -9.74
CA ILE A 142 -11.44 15.30 -9.45
C ILE A 142 -10.05 15.01 -10.04
N GLN A 143 -9.54 13.79 -9.86
CA GLN A 143 -8.25 13.41 -10.42
C GLN A 143 -8.27 13.44 -11.96
N ARG A 144 -9.35 12.98 -12.59
CA ARG A 144 -9.51 13.06 -14.07
C ARG A 144 -9.49 14.51 -14.58
N GLU A 145 -10.17 15.42 -13.88
CA GLU A 145 -10.15 16.84 -14.27
C GLU A 145 -8.75 17.45 -14.07
N ARG A 146 -8.06 17.09 -12.97
CA ARG A 146 -6.68 17.53 -12.70
C ARG A 146 -5.71 17.13 -13.81
N PHE A 147 -5.84 15.91 -14.29
CA PHE A 147 -4.88 15.30 -15.23
C PHE A 147 -5.38 15.26 -16.69
N LYS A 148 -6.43 16.02 -17.02
CA LYS A 148 -7.01 16.00 -18.37
C LYS A 148 -6.00 16.32 -19.48
N ASP A 149 -5.02 17.17 -19.17
CA ASP A 149 -3.95 17.58 -20.10
C ASP A 149 -2.64 16.79 -19.89
N GLU A 150 -2.65 15.78 -19.02
CA GLU A 150 -1.50 14.96 -18.68
C GLU A 150 -1.69 13.51 -19.15
N ARG A 151 -0.58 12.74 -19.24
CA ARG A 151 -0.63 11.32 -19.62
C ARG A 151 -0.87 10.35 -18.46
N ILE A 152 -1.35 10.85 -17.33
CA ILE A 152 -1.62 10.09 -16.11
C ILE A 152 -3.10 10.24 -15.75
N ILE A 153 -3.63 9.28 -14.99
CA ILE A 153 -5.06 9.22 -14.64
C ILE A 153 -5.33 9.28 -13.13
N CYS A 154 -4.30 9.19 -12.30
CA CYS A 154 -4.42 9.25 -10.84
C CYS A 154 -3.12 9.75 -10.21
N ASN A 155 -3.23 10.21 -8.95
CA ASN A 155 -2.11 10.76 -8.19
C ASN A 155 -0.94 9.77 -8.04
N ALA A 156 -1.23 8.49 -7.83
CA ALA A 156 -0.20 7.44 -7.70
C ALA A 156 0.72 7.30 -8.93
N GLN A 157 0.38 7.93 -10.05
CA GLN A 157 1.19 7.95 -11.27
C GLN A 157 2.00 9.24 -11.43
N MET A 158 1.89 10.19 -10.49
CA MET A 158 2.63 11.44 -10.58
C MET A 158 4.14 11.20 -10.47
N SER A 159 4.88 11.89 -11.32
CA SER A 159 6.32 12.04 -11.18
C SER A 159 6.63 13.09 -10.12
N HIS A 160 7.81 13.07 -9.53
CA HIS A 160 8.25 14.09 -8.56
C HIS A 160 8.07 15.54 -9.06
N LYS A 161 8.24 15.78 -10.36
CA LYS A 161 7.98 17.10 -10.96
C LYS A 161 6.50 17.48 -10.93
N GLN A 162 5.61 16.49 -11.14
CA GLN A 162 4.16 16.70 -11.09
C GLN A 162 3.68 16.87 -9.65
N VAL A 163 4.24 16.10 -8.70
CA VAL A 163 3.99 16.30 -7.26
C VAL A 163 4.28 17.76 -6.88
N LYS A 164 5.45 18.29 -7.21
CA LYS A 164 5.78 19.71 -6.96
C LYS A 164 4.85 20.70 -7.65
N LYS A 165 4.33 20.37 -8.84
CA LYS A 165 3.42 21.23 -9.59
C LYS A 165 2.02 21.27 -8.99
N PHE A 166 1.48 20.11 -8.62
CA PHE A 166 0.08 19.96 -8.21
C PHE A 166 -0.13 20.01 -6.70
N CYS A 167 0.90 19.71 -5.93
CA CYS A 167 0.86 19.60 -4.48
C CYS A 167 1.73 20.67 -3.80
N ALA A 168 1.61 21.93 -4.20
CA ALA A 168 2.38 23.02 -3.60
C ALA A 168 1.91 23.27 -2.16
N LEU A 169 2.77 23.03 -1.16
CA LEU A 169 2.53 23.30 0.24
C LEU A 169 2.92 24.75 0.61
N GLY A 170 2.24 25.32 1.58
CA GLY A 170 2.63 26.56 2.21
C GLY A 170 3.91 26.41 3.07
N LYS A 171 4.36 27.51 3.66
CA LYS A 171 5.58 27.50 4.50
C LYS A 171 5.39 26.66 5.76
N GLU A 172 4.25 26.78 6.42
CA GLU A 172 3.95 26.07 7.67
C GLU A 172 3.86 24.56 7.47
N GLU A 173 3.17 24.12 6.40
CA GLU A 173 3.06 22.70 6.07
C GLU A 173 4.42 22.09 5.69
N ASN A 174 5.26 22.85 4.99
CA ASN A 174 6.62 22.42 4.67
C ASN A 174 7.49 22.26 5.93
N GLU A 175 7.36 23.16 6.91
CA GLU A 175 8.09 23.04 8.19
C GLU A 175 7.63 21.83 8.99
N LEU A 176 6.32 21.60 9.10
CA LEU A 176 5.75 20.42 9.75
C LEU A 176 6.24 19.11 9.09
N LEU A 177 6.21 19.06 7.76
CA LEU A 177 6.66 17.88 7.03
C LEU A 177 8.16 17.64 7.20
N LYS A 178 8.97 18.69 7.23
CA LYS A 178 10.40 18.62 7.49
C LYS A 178 10.69 18.07 8.89
N MET A 179 9.98 18.57 9.91
CA MET A 179 10.09 18.08 11.28
C MET A 179 9.72 16.59 11.36
N ALA A 180 8.56 16.22 10.82
CA ALA A 180 8.10 14.84 10.78
C ALA A 180 9.09 13.91 10.06
N THR A 181 9.62 14.33 8.91
CA THR A 181 10.61 13.54 8.15
C THR A 181 11.90 13.35 8.94
N THR A 182 12.34 14.37 9.68
CA THR A 182 13.58 14.32 10.49
C THR A 182 13.39 13.44 11.72
N GLU A 183 12.28 13.62 12.47
CA GLU A 183 12.02 12.85 13.69
C GLU A 183 11.76 11.36 13.42
N LEU A 184 11.14 11.04 12.27
CA LEU A 184 10.76 9.68 11.92
C LEU A 184 11.79 8.96 11.04
N ASN A 185 12.92 9.62 10.72
CA ASN A 185 13.92 9.06 9.80
C ASN A 185 13.31 8.52 8.49
N SER A 186 12.31 9.23 7.95
CA SER A 186 11.56 8.78 6.79
C SER A 186 12.39 8.82 5.51
N SER A 187 12.20 7.85 4.61
CA SER A 187 12.85 7.83 3.31
C SER A 187 12.34 8.97 2.40
N ALA A 188 13.14 9.37 1.41
CA ALA A 188 12.72 10.35 0.40
C ALA A 188 11.42 9.92 -0.32
N ARG A 189 11.22 8.60 -0.50
CA ARG A 189 9.99 8.04 -1.08
C ARG A 189 8.80 8.22 -0.14
N ALA A 190 8.96 8.02 1.16
CA ALA A 190 7.91 8.29 2.14
C ALA A 190 7.51 9.77 2.15
N TYR A 191 8.48 10.68 1.99
CA TYR A 191 8.23 12.10 1.83
C TYR A 191 7.31 12.39 0.63
N ASP A 192 7.63 11.89 -0.57
CA ASP A 192 6.79 12.09 -1.76
C ASP A 192 5.37 11.50 -1.58
N LYS A 193 5.25 10.33 -0.96
CA LYS A 193 3.96 9.67 -0.70
C LYS A 193 3.07 10.44 0.29
N ILE A 194 3.66 10.99 1.35
CA ILE A 194 2.92 11.85 2.29
C ILE A 194 2.33 13.05 1.55
N TRP A 195 3.10 13.65 0.64
CA TRP A 195 2.65 14.73 -0.21
C TRP A 195 1.43 14.34 -1.06
N ASP A 196 1.50 13.21 -1.75
CA ASP A 196 0.41 12.71 -2.58
C ASP A 196 -0.88 12.48 -1.80
N CYS A 197 -0.75 11.99 -0.56
CA CYS A 197 -1.89 11.73 0.32
C CYS A 197 -2.47 13.00 0.97
N CYS A 198 -1.63 13.92 1.45
CA CYS A 198 -2.07 15.11 2.17
C CYS A 198 -2.91 16.05 1.30
N GLU A 199 -2.61 16.20 0.03
CA GLU A 199 -3.36 17.09 -0.85
C GLU A 199 -4.79 16.62 -1.12
N ILE A 200 -5.00 15.29 -1.22
CA ILE A 200 -6.35 14.73 -1.37
C ILE A 200 -7.20 15.04 -0.14
N GLN A 201 -6.61 15.01 1.04
CA GLN A 201 -7.32 15.26 2.30
C GLN A 201 -7.65 16.73 2.49
N HIS A 202 -6.69 17.63 2.30
CA HIS A 202 -6.83 19.04 2.61
C HIS A 202 -7.84 19.77 1.71
N LYS A 203 -7.83 19.47 0.42
CA LYS A 203 -8.64 20.19 -0.58
C LYS A 203 -10.12 19.76 -0.62
N TYR A 204 -10.45 18.56 -0.09
CA TYR A 204 -11.76 17.95 -0.29
C TYR A 204 -12.47 17.52 0.99
N ASN A 205 -12.01 17.96 2.15
CA ASN A 205 -12.67 17.70 3.45
C ASN A 205 -13.03 16.22 3.66
N PHE A 206 -12.26 15.29 3.07
CA PHE A 206 -12.30 13.90 3.49
C PHE A 206 -11.87 13.89 4.93
N ARG A 207 -12.71 13.37 5.83
CA ARG A 207 -12.33 13.15 7.23
C ARG A 207 -10.94 12.54 7.22
N PRO A 208 -10.00 13.06 7.99
CA PRO A 208 -8.65 12.55 7.99
C PRO A 208 -8.76 11.04 8.22
N ILE A 209 -8.29 10.24 7.27
CA ILE A 209 -7.67 9.01 7.63
C ILE A 209 -6.50 9.52 8.44
N THR A 210 -6.74 9.62 9.73
CA THR A 210 -5.87 10.24 10.72
C THR A 210 -4.46 9.78 10.37
N CYS A 211 -3.49 10.69 10.42
CA CYS A 211 -2.07 10.39 10.35
C CYS A 211 -1.62 9.42 11.48
N VAL A 212 -2.35 8.35 11.68
CA VAL A 212 -1.99 7.16 12.45
C VAL A 212 -0.83 6.42 11.77
N PHE A 213 -0.53 6.81 10.52
CA PHE A 213 0.60 6.36 9.74
C PHE A 213 1.96 6.57 10.39
N LEU A 214 2.09 7.56 11.24
CA LEU A 214 3.37 7.91 11.84
C LEU A 214 3.68 7.15 13.14
N ALA A 215 2.70 6.48 13.75
CA ALA A 215 2.90 5.82 15.04
C ALA A 215 3.29 4.34 14.95
N SER A 216 3.04 3.64 13.84
CA SER A 216 3.37 2.21 13.72
C SER A 216 4.74 1.91 13.10
N TYR A 217 5.48 2.90 12.63
CA TYR A 217 6.87 2.75 12.17
C TYR A 217 7.91 2.79 13.31
N ARG A 218 7.53 2.43 14.54
CA ARG A 218 8.51 1.99 15.53
C ARG A 218 8.84 0.50 15.29
N PHE A 219 9.45 0.19 14.18
CA PHE A 219 10.38 -0.93 14.16
C PHE A 219 11.58 -0.48 15.01
N ASN A 220 11.61 -0.96 16.25
CA ASN A 220 12.74 -0.81 17.12
C ASN A 220 14.01 -1.23 16.36
N SER A 221 14.84 -0.24 16.05
CA SER A 221 16.27 -0.45 15.93
C SER A 221 16.76 -0.88 17.32
N LEU A 222 16.97 -2.16 17.51
CA LEU A 222 17.92 -2.78 18.43
C LEU A 222 18.75 -3.76 17.65
#